data_964fa3d5bb81fbe542b625174b38d783
#
_entry.id   964fa3d5bb81fbe542b625174b38d783
#
_cell.length_a   1.000
_cell.length_b   1.000
_cell.length_c   1.000
_cell.angle_alpha   90.00
_cell.angle_beta   90.00
_cell.angle_gamma   90.00
#
_symmetry.space_group_name_H-M   'P 1'
#
loop_
_entity.id
_entity.type
_entity.pdbx_description
1 polymer ?
#
loop_
_entity_poly.entity_id
_entity_poly.type
_entity_poly.pdbx_seq_one_letter_code
_entity_poly.pdbx_strand_id
1 'polypeptide(L)'
;MEYAAIRHFADKNYCFALEQGRFLIRLEVKKDDAARVVLHTQDKYLPLRLADTRRAYPMKPAHSDGCRDYYEAEVEIDVICLRYFFEIEDRAGAVVYYSGHAFYHQPVTDIDKMYDCPQTLREEERFALPGWAKNKVVYQIFPSRFAADQDVPEEVWYQAPISHHADLKGSLRGVVRRLDYIKALGADILYLTPVFQSRSSHKYDTDDYYAIDPSFGTKEDLKELVRRAHELGMYVILDGVFNHTSVNFFAFQDVLTRQGGSAYLDWYYPRELPLKAERGITHGYKAFGYYGDMPKLNLQNRAAADYIISVAAYWIRECDI
;
A
#
# COMPACT_ATOMS: atom_id res chain seq x y z
N MET A 1 -36.40 -9.75 -7.67
CA MET A 1 -35.07 -9.06 -7.62
C MET A 1 -34.01 -9.87 -8.34
N GLU A 2 -33.21 -9.23 -9.20
CA GLU A 2 -32.14 -9.89 -9.97
C GLU A 2 -30.81 -9.73 -9.20
N TYR A 3 -30.46 -10.75 -8.43
CA TYR A 3 -29.29 -10.71 -7.55
C TYR A 3 -27.96 -10.54 -8.31
N ALA A 4 -27.85 -11.11 -9.52
CA ALA A 4 -26.65 -10.99 -10.34
C ALA A 4 -26.36 -9.54 -10.81
N ALA A 5 -27.36 -8.68 -10.78
CA ALA A 5 -27.22 -7.27 -11.15
C ALA A 5 -26.92 -6.35 -9.97
N ILE A 6 -26.97 -6.86 -8.72
CA ILE A 6 -26.61 -6.10 -7.52
C ILE A 6 -25.10 -6.08 -7.42
N ARG A 7 -24.52 -4.86 -7.38
CA ARG A 7 -23.06 -4.67 -7.35
C ARG A 7 -22.67 -3.57 -6.38
N HIS A 8 -21.68 -3.90 -5.58
CA HIS A 8 -20.96 -2.96 -4.74
C HIS A 8 -19.56 -3.50 -4.46
N PHE A 9 -18.59 -2.59 -4.37
CA PHE A 9 -17.23 -2.87 -3.92
C PHE A 9 -16.84 -1.81 -2.90
N ALA A 10 -16.13 -2.20 -1.83
CA ALA A 10 -15.64 -1.26 -0.84
C ALA A 10 -14.38 -0.54 -1.36
N ASP A 11 -14.50 0.16 -2.48
CA ASP A 11 -13.43 0.88 -3.16
C ASP A 11 -13.88 2.27 -3.65
N LYS A 12 -12.94 3.04 -4.19
CA LYS A 12 -13.10 4.44 -4.62
C LYS A 12 -14.20 4.71 -5.65
N ASN A 13 -14.75 3.70 -6.31
CA ASN A 13 -15.83 3.89 -7.26
C ASN A 13 -17.21 3.78 -6.59
N TYR A 14 -17.28 3.09 -5.46
CA TYR A 14 -18.50 2.80 -4.72
C TYR A 14 -18.48 3.30 -3.27
N CYS A 15 -17.29 3.57 -2.73
CA CYS A 15 -17.10 4.11 -1.38
C CYS A 15 -15.93 5.10 -1.41
N PHE A 16 -16.23 6.41 -1.43
CA PHE A 16 -15.20 7.44 -1.55
C PHE A 16 -15.52 8.68 -0.71
N ALA A 17 -14.45 9.36 -0.25
CA ALA A 17 -14.58 10.59 0.50
C ALA A 17 -15.03 11.74 -0.42
N LEU A 18 -16.04 12.48 0.02
CA LEU A 18 -16.45 13.77 -0.54
C LEU A 18 -15.61 14.89 0.08
N GLU A 19 -15.54 14.89 1.40
CA GLU A 19 -14.73 15.79 2.22
C GLU A 19 -14.39 15.10 3.54
N GLN A 20 -13.73 15.81 4.43
CA GLN A 20 -13.31 15.27 5.73
C GLN A 20 -14.53 14.73 6.53
N GLY A 21 -14.50 13.43 6.81
CA GLY A 21 -15.55 12.76 7.59
C GLY A 21 -16.88 12.51 6.85
N ARG A 22 -17.00 12.95 5.58
CA ARG A 22 -18.16 12.67 4.73
C ARG A 22 -17.80 11.77 3.57
N PHE A 23 -18.57 10.71 3.40
CA PHE A 23 -18.36 9.70 2.37
C PHE A 23 -19.61 9.49 1.55
N LEU A 24 -19.43 9.16 0.30
CA LEU A 24 -20.48 8.67 -0.56
C LEU A 24 -20.34 7.16 -0.72
N ILE A 25 -21.43 6.44 -0.44
CA ILE A 25 -21.52 4.99 -0.65
C ILE A 25 -22.58 4.74 -1.70
N ARG A 26 -22.23 3.95 -2.73
CA ARG A 26 -23.04 3.65 -3.91
C ARG A 26 -23.37 2.17 -4.00
N LEU A 27 -24.59 1.86 -4.41
CA LEU A 27 -25.03 0.51 -4.78
C LEU A 27 -25.62 0.53 -6.19
N GLU A 28 -25.25 -0.42 -7.03
CA GLU A 28 -25.89 -0.68 -8.31
C GLU A 28 -26.91 -1.80 -8.16
N VAL A 29 -28.08 -1.63 -8.79
CA VAL A 29 -29.10 -2.67 -8.94
C VAL A 29 -29.61 -2.69 -10.37
N LYS A 30 -30.29 -3.76 -10.80
CA LYS A 30 -30.97 -3.76 -12.09
C LYS A 30 -32.01 -2.64 -12.14
N LYS A 31 -32.15 -2.01 -13.31
CA LYS A 31 -33.12 -0.96 -13.54
C LYS A 31 -34.52 -1.39 -13.11
N ASP A 32 -35.20 -0.54 -12.36
CA ASP A 32 -36.57 -0.73 -11.89
C ASP A 32 -36.80 -1.93 -10.96
N ASP A 33 -35.76 -2.51 -10.36
CA ASP A 33 -35.84 -3.76 -9.57
C ASP A 33 -35.99 -3.49 -8.06
N ALA A 34 -35.38 -2.44 -7.54
CA ALA A 34 -35.50 -2.05 -6.13
C ALA A 34 -36.59 -0.99 -5.92
N ALA A 35 -37.39 -1.16 -4.88
CA ALA A 35 -38.34 -0.16 -4.39
C ALA A 35 -37.72 0.73 -3.31
N ARG A 36 -36.86 0.16 -2.47
CA ARG A 36 -36.20 0.87 -1.37
C ARG A 36 -34.81 0.25 -1.13
N VAL A 37 -33.84 1.12 -0.87
CA VAL A 37 -32.49 0.72 -0.45
C VAL A 37 -32.10 1.48 0.80
N VAL A 38 -31.58 0.78 1.81
CA VAL A 38 -31.07 1.36 3.05
C VAL A 38 -29.66 0.86 3.30
N LEU A 39 -28.76 1.78 3.58
CA LEU A 39 -27.41 1.50 4.04
C LEU A 39 -27.41 1.44 5.56
N HIS A 40 -26.98 0.33 6.12
CA HIS A 40 -26.78 0.17 7.57
C HIS A 40 -25.29 0.26 7.89
N THR A 41 -24.94 1.06 8.88
CA THR A 41 -23.54 1.28 9.29
C THR A 41 -23.37 1.06 10.79
N GLN A 42 -22.15 0.68 11.19
CA GLN A 42 -21.73 0.62 12.60
C GLN A 42 -20.22 0.72 12.74
N ASP A 43 -19.73 1.01 13.95
CA ASP A 43 -18.32 0.89 14.29
C ASP A 43 -17.92 -0.60 14.31
N LYS A 44 -16.80 -0.93 13.70
CA LYS A 44 -16.17 -2.25 13.79
C LYS A 44 -15.97 -2.71 15.24
N TYR A 45 -15.74 -1.77 16.14
CA TYR A 45 -15.49 -2.02 17.56
C TYR A 45 -16.73 -1.80 18.44
N LEU A 46 -17.92 -1.78 17.84
CA LEU A 46 -19.18 -1.60 18.58
C LEU A 46 -19.32 -2.47 19.83
N PRO A 47 -18.93 -3.77 19.81
CA PRO A 47 -19.00 -4.61 21.02
C PRO A 47 -18.15 -4.12 22.20
N LEU A 48 -17.14 -3.28 21.91
CA LEU A 48 -16.22 -2.70 22.89
C LEU A 48 -16.57 -1.25 23.27
N ARG A 49 -17.63 -0.68 22.67
CA ARG A 49 -18.07 0.70 22.89
C ARG A 49 -19.21 0.79 23.88
N LEU A 50 -19.25 1.89 24.64
CA LEU A 50 -20.35 2.19 25.55
C LEU A 50 -21.59 2.77 24.84
N ALA A 51 -21.40 3.40 23.68
CA ALA A 51 -22.45 4.02 22.88
C ALA A 51 -22.79 3.19 21.65
N ASP A 52 -24.08 3.10 21.30
CA ASP A 52 -24.53 2.47 20.06
C ASP A 52 -24.20 3.37 18.86
N THR A 53 -23.37 2.86 17.96
CA THR A 53 -22.91 3.57 16.74
C THR A 53 -23.68 3.15 15.50
N ARG A 54 -24.69 2.27 15.63
CA ARG A 54 -25.50 1.83 14.50
C ARG A 54 -26.31 2.99 13.93
N ARG A 55 -26.27 3.12 12.60
CA ARG A 55 -27.05 4.10 11.85
C ARG A 55 -27.66 3.44 10.62
N ALA A 56 -28.76 4.01 10.14
CA ALA A 56 -29.43 3.60 8.91
C ALA A 56 -29.65 4.83 8.03
N TYR A 57 -29.17 4.75 6.79
CA TYR A 57 -29.25 5.83 5.81
C TYR A 57 -30.13 5.38 4.64
N PRO A 58 -31.33 5.95 4.44
CA PRO A 58 -32.08 5.74 3.21
C PRO A 58 -31.26 6.19 2.02
N MET A 59 -31.03 5.29 1.07
CA MET A 59 -30.30 5.62 -0.15
C MET A 59 -31.23 6.20 -1.20
N LYS A 60 -30.77 7.21 -1.93
CA LYS A 60 -31.54 7.88 -2.96
C LYS A 60 -31.11 7.37 -4.34
N PRO A 61 -32.04 7.18 -5.28
CA PRO A 61 -31.66 6.97 -6.67
C PRO A 61 -30.99 8.25 -7.19
N ALA A 62 -29.70 8.13 -7.53
CA ALA A 62 -28.87 9.25 -7.96
C ALA A 62 -28.74 9.30 -9.47
N HIS A 63 -28.66 8.13 -10.11
CA HIS A 63 -28.51 7.99 -11.55
C HIS A 63 -29.21 6.72 -12.05
N SER A 64 -29.59 6.69 -13.30
CA SER A 64 -30.09 5.51 -14.02
C SER A 64 -29.50 5.51 -15.43
N ASP A 65 -29.05 4.37 -15.88
CA ASP A 65 -28.70 4.13 -17.28
C ASP A 65 -29.71 3.20 -17.98
N GLY A 66 -29.38 2.66 -19.13
CA GLY A 66 -30.26 1.73 -19.86
C GLY A 66 -30.56 0.41 -19.13
N CYS A 67 -29.68 0.00 -18.17
CA CYS A 67 -29.69 -1.32 -17.57
C CYS A 67 -29.77 -1.30 -16.03
N ARG A 68 -29.31 -0.21 -15.39
CA ARG A 68 -29.10 -0.14 -13.93
C ARG A 68 -29.59 1.17 -13.31
N ASP A 69 -29.99 1.05 -12.05
CA ASP A 69 -30.21 2.16 -11.14
C ASP A 69 -29.08 2.21 -10.12
N TYR A 70 -28.60 3.43 -9.83
CA TYR A 70 -27.53 3.72 -8.89
C TYR A 70 -28.09 4.42 -7.68
N TYR A 71 -28.03 3.76 -6.52
CA TYR A 71 -28.47 4.31 -5.25
C TYR A 71 -27.27 4.83 -4.47
N GLU A 72 -27.41 6.02 -3.87
CA GLU A 72 -26.34 6.68 -3.14
C GLU A 72 -26.81 7.15 -1.76
N ALA A 73 -25.92 7.10 -0.79
CA ALA A 73 -26.05 7.75 0.50
C ALA A 73 -24.78 8.50 0.86
N GLU A 74 -24.92 9.72 1.34
CA GLU A 74 -23.86 10.43 2.04
C GLU A 74 -23.87 10.02 3.51
N VAL A 75 -22.71 9.66 4.02
CA VAL A 75 -22.53 9.15 5.38
C VAL A 75 -21.53 10.03 6.11
N GLU A 76 -21.90 10.50 7.28
CA GLU A 76 -20.96 11.09 8.22
C GLU A 76 -20.31 9.97 9.05
N ILE A 77 -18.98 9.92 9.02
CA ILE A 77 -18.21 8.93 9.77
C ILE A 77 -17.64 9.61 11.01
N ASP A 78 -18.13 9.19 12.17
CA ASP A 78 -17.71 9.61 13.51
C ASP A 78 -16.96 8.50 14.27
N VAL A 79 -16.63 7.40 13.56
CA VAL A 79 -16.00 6.20 14.12
C VAL A 79 -14.68 5.90 13.38
N ILE A 80 -13.75 5.23 14.05
CA ILE A 80 -12.42 4.94 13.50
C ILE A 80 -12.50 3.95 12.32
N CYS A 81 -13.30 2.90 12.44
CA CYS A 81 -13.46 1.87 11.42
C CYS A 81 -14.95 1.62 11.18
N LEU A 82 -15.46 2.07 10.05
CA LEU A 82 -16.87 1.89 9.68
C LEU A 82 -17.07 0.54 9.00
N ARG A 83 -18.05 -0.21 9.49
CA ARG A 83 -18.59 -1.42 8.85
C ARG A 83 -20.00 -1.15 8.36
N TYR A 84 -20.38 -1.76 7.23
CA TYR A 84 -21.69 -1.51 6.64
C TYR A 84 -22.20 -2.67 5.78
N PHE A 85 -23.52 -2.69 5.55
CA PHE A 85 -24.23 -3.58 4.64
C PHE A 85 -25.48 -2.87 4.08
N PHE A 86 -26.08 -3.48 3.07
CA PHE A 86 -27.27 -2.94 2.41
C PHE A 86 -28.51 -3.78 2.71
N GLU A 87 -29.63 -3.12 2.94
CA GLU A 87 -30.95 -3.68 2.93
C GLU A 87 -31.65 -3.24 1.65
N ILE A 88 -32.16 -4.17 0.87
CA ILE A 88 -32.76 -3.91 -0.44
C ILE A 88 -34.14 -4.55 -0.45
N GLU A 89 -35.16 -3.74 -0.66
CA GLU A 89 -36.55 -4.16 -0.82
C GLU A 89 -36.92 -4.07 -2.30
N ASP A 90 -37.44 -5.14 -2.87
CA ASP A 90 -37.93 -5.15 -4.25
C ASP A 90 -39.36 -4.61 -4.35
N ARG A 91 -39.88 -4.44 -5.57
CA ARG A 91 -41.23 -3.94 -5.84
C ARG A 91 -42.33 -4.90 -5.41
N ALA A 92 -42.01 -6.16 -5.09
CA ALA A 92 -42.96 -7.11 -4.54
C ALA A 92 -42.96 -7.14 -3.01
N GLY A 93 -42.10 -6.31 -2.36
CA GLY A 93 -41.98 -6.23 -0.90
C GLY A 93 -41.04 -7.28 -0.30
N ALA A 94 -40.30 -8.04 -1.13
CA ALA A 94 -39.31 -8.97 -0.62
C ALA A 94 -38.02 -8.21 -0.24
N VAL A 95 -37.47 -8.52 0.95
CA VAL A 95 -36.29 -7.88 1.49
C VAL A 95 -35.11 -8.84 1.47
N VAL A 96 -33.96 -8.34 1.03
CA VAL A 96 -32.69 -9.05 1.07
C VAL A 96 -31.61 -8.12 1.64
N TYR A 97 -30.63 -8.71 2.33
CA TYR A 97 -29.46 -7.99 2.84
C TYR A 97 -28.24 -8.39 2.03
N TYR A 98 -27.49 -7.39 1.54
CA TYR A 98 -26.30 -7.61 0.73
C TYR A 98 -25.05 -7.13 1.47
N SER A 99 -24.09 -8.01 1.67
CA SER A 99 -22.86 -7.73 2.42
C SER A 99 -21.76 -8.74 2.07
N GLY A 100 -20.50 -8.28 2.00
CA GLY A 100 -19.36 -9.15 1.75
C GLY A 100 -19.50 -9.98 0.45
N HIS A 101 -20.17 -9.44 -0.57
CA HIS A 101 -20.52 -10.12 -1.84
C HIS A 101 -21.45 -11.34 -1.69
N ALA A 102 -22.19 -11.42 -0.56
CA ALA A 102 -23.18 -12.45 -0.30
C ALA A 102 -24.55 -11.87 0.03
N PHE A 103 -25.61 -12.67 -0.14
CA PHE A 103 -26.99 -12.31 0.15
C PHE A 103 -27.50 -13.05 1.37
N TYR A 104 -28.23 -12.34 2.23
CA TYR A 104 -28.79 -12.84 3.48
C TYR A 104 -30.29 -12.51 3.55
N HIS A 105 -31.08 -13.39 4.18
CA HIS A 105 -32.52 -13.17 4.42
C HIS A 105 -32.82 -12.59 5.81
N GLN A 106 -31.79 -12.32 6.59
CA GLN A 106 -31.88 -11.68 7.90
C GLN A 106 -30.82 -10.57 7.97
N PRO A 107 -31.03 -9.53 8.79
CA PRO A 107 -30.03 -8.48 9.00
C PRO A 107 -28.67 -9.04 9.35
N VAL A 108 -27.64 -8.49 8.75
CA VAL A 108 -26.24 -8.92 9.00
C VAL A 108 -25.81 -8.39 10.36
N THR A 109 -25.61 -9.29 11.31
CA THR A 109 -25.13 -8.99 12.67
C THR A 109 -23.67 -9.36 12.88
N ASP A 110 -23.15 -10.27 12.06
CA ASP A 110 -21.76 -10.70 12.07
C ASP A 110 -20.90 -9.63 11.39
N ILE A 111 -20.06 -8.97 12.18
CA ILE A 111 -19.23 -7.85 11.73
C ILE A 111 -18.19 -8.26 10.68
N ASP A 112 -17.73 -9.51 10.73
CA ASP A 112 -16.72 -10.02 9.78
C ASP A 112 -17.31 -10.28 8.39
N LYS A 113 -18.64 -10.32 8.28
CA LYS A 113 -19.37 -10.41 7.02
C LYS A 113 -19.71 -9.06 6.41
N MET A 114 -19.56 -7.96 7.14
CA MET A 114 -19.85 -6.62 6.65
C MET A 114 -18.73 -6.11 5.75
N TYR A 115 -19.09 -5.17 4.86
CA TYR A 115 -18.10 -4.39 4.14
C TYR A 115 -17.29 -3.53 5.11
N ASP A 116 -16.00 -3.40 4.85
CA ASP A 116 -15.09 -2.52 5.58
C ASP A 116 -14.91 -1.22 4.78
N CYS A 117 -15.24 -0.08 5.37
CA CYS A 117 -14.95 1.19 4.73
C CYS A 117 -13.42 1.37 4.64
N PRO A 118 -12.84 1.57 3.45
CA PRO A 118 -11.39 1.62 3.27
C PRO A 118 -10.74 2.87 3.87
N GLN A 119 -11.54 3.76 4.43
CA GLN A 119 -11.09 5.05 4.94
C GLN A 119 -11.14 5.07 6.47
N THR A 120 -10.15 5.69 7.09
CA THR A 120 -10.08 5.86 8.53
C THR A 120 -10.31 7.32 8.92
N LEU A 121 -10.78 7.53 10.17
CA LEU A 121 -10.97 8.89 10.71
C LEU A 121 -9.76 9.41 11.47
N ARG A 122 -8.70 8.65 11.61
CA ARG A 122 -7.50 9.13 12.30
C ARG A 122 -6.90 10.28 11.52
N GLU A 123 -6.77 11.43 12.14
CA GLU A 123 -6.18 12.62 11.53
C GLU A 123 -4.76 12.35 11.00
N GLU A 124 -4.02 11.52 11.70
CA GLU A 124 -2.66 11.07 11.36
C GLU A 124 -2.63 10.21 10.08
N GLU A 125 -3.74 9.57 9.72
CA GLU A 125 -3.88 8.73 8.52
C GLU A 125 -4.59 9.47 7.37
N ARG A 126 -4.97 10.74 7.58
CA ARG A 126 -5.59 11.56 6.54
C ARG A 126 -4.53 12.23 5.69
N PHE A 127 -4.11 11.53 4.68
CA PHE A 127 -3.29 12.14 3.65
C PHE A 127 -4.16 13.00 2.73
N ALA A 128 -4.01 14.31 2.84
CA ALA A 128 -4.38 15.17 1.72
C ALA A 128 -3.44 14.82 0.57
N LEU A 129 -3.93 14.06 -0.42
CA LEU A 129 -3.16 13.80 -1.62
C LEU A 129 -2.75 15.14 -2.24
N PRO A 130 -1.45 15.39 -2.42
CA PRO A 130 -1.01 16.59 -3.09
C PRO A 130 -1.62 16.65 -4.48
N GLY A 131 -2.05 17.84 -4.91
CA GLY A 131 -2.77 18.01 -6.18
C GLY A 131 -2.02 17.43 -7.38
N TRP A 132 -0.68 17.43 -7.34
CA TRP A 132 0.16 16.87 -8.39
C TRP A 132 0.06 15.35 -8.51
N ALA A 133 -0.30 14.61 -7.44
CA ALA A 133 -0.34 13.14 -7.44
C ALA A 133 -1.60 12.56 -8.10
N LYS A 134 -2.63 13.41 -8.32
CA LYS A 134 -3.88 12.95 -8.96
C LYS A 134 -3.68 12.71 -10.45
N ASN A 135 -4.28 11.62 -10.95
CA ASN A 135 -4.28 11.26 -12.37
C ASN A 135 -2.86 11.05 -12.96
N LYS A 136 -1.92 10.53 -12.16
CA LYS A 136 -0.55 10.27 -12.57
C LYS A 136 -0.34 8.81 -12.93
N VAL A 137 0.47 8.57 -13.95
CA VAL A 137 0.93 7.25 -14.36
C VAL A 137 2.25 6.95 -13.68
N VAL A 138 2.29 5.86 -12.90
CA VAL A 138 3.51 5.40 -12.21
C VAL A 138 4.17 4.30 -13.03
N TYR A 139 5.45 4.47 -13.34
CA TYR A 139 6.29 3.45 -13.96
C TYR A 139 7.27 2.89 -12.95
N GLN A 140 7.06 1.63 -12.53
CA GLN A 140 7.92 0.96 -11.57
C GLN A 140 9.12 0.31 -12.27
N ILE A 141 10.31 0.50 -11.72
CA ILE A 141 11.56 -0.08 -12.22
C ILE A 141 12.17 -0.97 -11.13
N PHE A 142 12.62 -2.15 -11.56
CA PHE A 142 13.55 -3.00 -10.83
C PHE A 142 14.96 -2.69 -11.36
N PRO A 143 15.80 -1.86 -10.67
CA PRO A 143 16.97 -1.26 -11.28
C PRO A 143 17.96 -2.26 -11.87
N SER A 144 18.30 -3.35 -11.16
CA SER A 144 19.24 -4.38 -11.64
C SER A 144 18.80 -5.06 -12.94
N ARG A 145 17.53 -4.94 -13.31
CA ARG A 145 16.90 -5.63 -14.44
C ARG A 145 16.42 -4.71 -15.54
N PHE A 146 16.68 -3.41 -15.45
CA PHE A 146 16.15 -2.43 -16.39
C PHE A 146 17.18 -2.04 -17.45
N ALA A 147 18.21 -1.31 -17.08
CA ALA A 147 19.22 -0.83 -18.03
C ALA A 147 20.60 -0.71 -17.40
N ALA A 148 21.63 -1.18 -18.10
CA ALA A 148 23.02 -1.00 -17.73
C ALA A 148 23.53 0.40 -18.08
N ASP A 149 24.65 0.83 -17.44
CA ASP A 149 25.36 2.07 -17.76
C ASP A 149 26.29 1.91 -18.98
N GLN A 150 25.76 1.36 -20.04
CA GLN A 150 26.47 1.27 -21.32
C GLN A 150 25.46 1.28 -22.45
N ASP A 151 25.91 1.74 -23.61
CA ASP A 151 25.12 1.66 -24.80
C ASP A 151 24.96 0.21 -25.23
N VAL A 152 23.74 -0.25 -25.34
CA VAL A 152 23.40 -1.55 -25.88
C VAL A 152 22.61 -1.34 -27.18
N PRO A 153 22.85 -2.15 -28.21
CA PRO A 153 22.02 -2.13 -29.42
C PRO A 153 20.53 -2.28 -29.07
N GLU A 154 19.68 -1.65 -29.86
CA GLU A 154 18.24 -1.65 -29.61
C GLU A 154 17.66 -3.08 -29.59
N GLU A 155 18.17 -3.97 -30.43
CA GLU A 155 17.79 -5.36 -30.49
C GLU A 155 18.08 -6.10 -29.17
N VAL A 156 19.18 -5.72 -28.49
CA VAL A 156 19.56 -6.28 -27.18
C VAL A 156 18.68 -5.72 -26.08
N TRP A 157 18.34 -4.42 -26.16
CA TRP A 157 17.42 -3.77 -25.23
C TRP A 157 16.03 -4.42 -25.23
N TYR A 158 15.52 -4.77 -26.41
CA TYR A 158 14.19 -5.40 -26.57
C TYR A 158 14.23 -6.94 -26.58
N GLN A 159 15.37 -7.55 -26.25
CA GLN A 159 15.50 -9.00 -26.26
C GLN A 159 14.54 -9.66 -25.27
N ALA A 160 13.78 -10.64 -25.75
CA ALA A 160 12.87 -11.47 -24.93
C ALA A 160 12.96 -12.95 -25.41
N PRO A 161 12.70 -13.92 -24.53
CA PRO A 161 12.42 -13.80 -23.09
C PRO A 161 13.70 -13.60 -22.27
N ILE A 162 13.59 -12.93 -21.11
CA ILE A 162 14.68 -12.75 -20.17
C ILE A 162 14.52 -13.74 -19.01
N SER A 163 15.56 -14.51 -18.71
CA SER A 163 15.59 -15.42 -17.56
C SER A 163 15.35 -14.65 -16.25
N HIS A 164 14.63 -15.24 -15.31
CA HIS A 164 14.46 -14.71 -13.95
C HIS A 164 15.79 -14.51 -13.20
N HIS A 165 16.83 -15.28 -13.59
CA HIS A 165 18.14 -15.23 -12.97
C HIS A 165 19.15 -14.37 -13.75
N ALA A 166 18.73 -13.74 -14.86
CA ALA A 166 19.61 -12.89 -15.64
C ALA A 166 20.06 -11.68 -14.82
N ASP A 167 21.35 -11.46 -14.71
CA ASP A 167 21.96 -10.24 -14.20
C ASP A 167 22.21 -9.30 -15.39
N LEU A 168 21.34 -8.32 -15.53
CA LEU A 168 21.38 -7.36 -16.64
C LEU A 168 22.29 -6.15 -16.33
N LYS A 169 22.99 -6.16 -15.19
CA LYS A 169 23.88 -5.06 -14.76
C LYS A 169 23.21 -3.69 -14.76
N GLY A 170 21.90 -3.68 -14.50
CA GLY A 170 21.15 -2.43 -14.45
C GLY A 170 21.62 -1.52 -13.33
N SER A 171 21.63 -0.21 -13.58
CA SER A 171 22.15 0.81 -12.68
C SER A 171 21.34 2.10 -12.73
N LEU A 172 21.58 3.02 -11.79
CA LEU A 172 20.92 4.34 -11.79
C LEU A 172 21.26 5.14 -13.06
N ARG A 173 22.51 5.06 -13.53
CA ARG A 173 22.93 5.70 -14.80
C ARG A 173 22.26 5.07 -16.01
N GLY A 174 22.06 3.75 -15.98
CA GLY A 174 21.29 3.06 -17.02
C GLY A 174 19.84 3.57 -17.06
N VAL A 175 19.20 3.82 -15.90
CA VAL A 175 17.88 4.43 -15.84
C VAL A 175 17.89 5.84 -16.43
N VAL A 176 18.91 6.68 -16.09
CA VAL A 176 19.07 8.03 -16.65
C VAL A 176 19.08 7.99 -18.19
N ARG A 177 19.81 7.05 -18.80
CA ARG A 177 19.86 6.89 -20.26
C ARG A 177 18.52 6.56 -20.90
N ARG A 178 17.56 6.04 -20.13
CA ARG A 178 16.24 5.60 -20.61
C ARG A 178 15.09 6.49 -20.15
N LEU A 179 15.35 7.64 -19.55
CA LEU A 179 14.31 8.55 -19.08
C LEU A 179 13.40 9.05 -20.22
N ASP A 180 13.98 9.34 -21.39
CA ASP A 180 13.17 9.78 -22.56
C ASP A 180 12.23 8.68 -23.04
N TYR A 181 12.66 7.41 -23.02
CA TYR A 181 11.81 6.25 -23.29
C TYR A 181 10.66 6.15 -22.29
N ILE A 182 10.96 6.26 -20.99
CA ILE A 182 9.95 6.20 -19.93
C ILE A 182 8.95 7.37 -20.09
N LYS A 183 9.44 8.56 -20.39
CA LYS A 183 8.59 9.73 -20.64
C LYS A 183 7.71 9.55 -21.87
N ALA A 184 8.23 8.98 -22.94
CA ALA A 184 7.47 8.68 -24.15
C ALA A 184 6.33 7.67 -23.94
N LEU A 185 6.45 6.78 -22.94
CA LEU A 185 5.36 5.90 -22.50
C LEU A 185 4.25 6.63 -21.76
N GLY A 186 4.39 7.93 -21.46
CA GLY A 186 3.43 8.72 -20.71
C GLY A 186 3.54 8.63 -19.21
N ALA A 187 4.67 8.15 -18.67
CA ALA A 187 4.90 8.09 -17.23
C ALA A 187 5.08 9.50 -16.63
N ASP A 188 4.49 9.71 -15.47
CA ASP A 188 4.61 10.93 -14.67
C ASP A 188 5.46 10.71 -13.42
N ILE A 189 5.53 9.48 -12.93
CA ILE A 189 6.24 9.12 -11.71
C ILE A 189 7.10 7.90 -11.99
N LEU A 190 8.37 8.01 -11.65
CA LEU A 190 9.32 6.91 -11.64
C LEU A 190 9.39 6.33 -10.23
N TYR A 191 9.01 5.06 -10.06
CA TYR A 191 9.12 4.34 -8.80
C TYR A 191 10.26 3.33 -8.88
N LEU A 192 11.30 3.50 -8.08
CA LEU A 192 12.41 2.56 -8.01
C LEU A 192 12.18 1.57 -6.87
N THR A 193 12.23 0.26 -7.16
CA THR A 193 12.37 -0.75 -6.09
C THR A 193 13.66 -0.51 -5.32
N PRO A 194 13.89 -1.10 -4.13
CA PRO A 194 14.95 -0.67 -3.23
C PRO A 194 16.33 -0.52 -3.90
N VAL A 195 17.01 0.56 -3.58
CA VAL A 195 18.34 0.89 -4.12
C VAL A 195 19.43 0.92 -3.06
N PHE A 196 19.08 0.71 -1.79
CA PHE A 196 20.01 0.79 -0.67
C PHE A 196 20.91 -0.45 -0.60
N GLN A 197 22.03 -0.31 0.09
CA GLN A 197 23.03 -1.35 0.21
C GLN A 197 22.45 -2.64 0.77
N SER A 198 22.64 -3.74 0.05
CA SER A 198 22.13 -5.07 0.36
C SER A 198 22.88 -6.14 -0.41
N ARG A 199 22.88 -7.37 0.11
CA ARG A 199 23.55 -8.51 -0.53
C ARG A 199 22.72 -9.17 -1.63
N SER A 200 21.40 -9.03 -1.58
CA SER A 200 20.51 -9.60 -2.61
C SER A 200 20.43 -8.73 -3.85
N SER A 201 19.98 -9.30 -4.96
CA SER A 201 19.69 -8.54 -6.18
C SER A 201 18.46 -7.67 -6.06
N HIS A 202 17.48 -8.03 -5.20
CA HIS A 202 16.23 -7.30 -5.00
C HIS A 202 16.32 -6.16 -3.97
N LYS A 203 17.36 -6.14 -3.12
CA LYS A 203 17.66 -5.11 -2.12
C LYS A 203 16.60 -4.91 -1.00
N TYR A 204 15.60 -5.80 -0.89
CA TYR A 204 14.64 -5.73 0.21
C TYR A 204 15.24 -6.14 1.58
N ASP A 205 16.37 -6.82 1.62
CA ASP A 205 17.16 -7.12 2.81
C ASP A 205 18.23 -6.04 3.01
N THR A 206 17.82 -4.85 3.44
CA THR A 206 18.68 -3.67 3.55
C THR A 206 19.71 -3.81 4.67
N ASP A 207 21.00 -3.70 4.31
CA ASP A 207 22.15 -3.70 5.22
C ASP A 207 22.47 -2.29 5.74
N ASP A 208 22.37 -1.27 4.87
CA ASP A 208 22.57 0.15 5.22
C ASP A 208 21.59 1.03 4.45
N TYR A 209 20.75 1.75 5.20
CA TYR A 209 19.73 2.65 4.65
C TYR A 209 20.28 4.00 4.18
N TYR A 210 21.53 4.36 4.55
CA TYR A 210 22.16 5.64 4.17
C TYR A 210 23.11 5.49 2.99
N ALA A 211 23.32 4.28 2.50
CA ALA A 211 24.20 3.99 1.36
C ALA A 211 23.41 3.45 0.16
N ILE A 212 23.72 3.96 -1.02
CA ILE A 212 23.29 3.33 -2.29
C ILE A 212 24.13 2.06 -2.49
N ASP A 213 23.50 1.00 -2.97
CA ASP A 213 24.20 -0.22 -3.30
C ASP A 213 25.23 0.03 -4.41
N PRO A 214 26.51 -0.36 -4.22
CA PRO A 214 27.56 -0.11 -5.21
C PRO A 214 27.27 -0.69 -6.60
N SER A 215 26.45 -1.73 -6.71
CA SER A 215 26.05 -2.30 -8.00
C SER A 215 25.13 -1.36 -8.79
N PHE A 216 24.46 -0.41 -8.13
CA PHE A 216 23.57 0.55 -8.77
C PHE A 216 24.20 1.91 -9.02
N GLY A 217 25.33 2.21 -8.35
CA GLY A 217 26.06 3.46 -8.48
C GLY A 217 26.22 4.17 -7.14
N THR A 218 26.18 5.50 -7.17
CA THR A 218 26.45 6.38 -6.03
C THR A 218 25.23 7.24 -5.68
N LYS A 219 25.32 7.98 -4.57
CA LYS A 219 24.32 9.00 -4.22
C LYS A 219 24.25 10.11 -5.27
N GLU A 220 25.38 10.47 -5.85
CA GLU A 220 25.47 11.45 -6.93
C GLU A 220 24.75 10.97 -8.19
N ASP A 221 24.83 9.68 -8.51
CA ASP A 221 24.08 9.10 -9.62
C ASP A 221 22.57 9.16 -9.38
N LEU A 222 22.13 8.95 -8.14
CA LEU A 222 20.71 9.13 -7.75
C LEU A 222 20.28 10.60 -7.88
N LYS A 223 21.10 11.54 -7.40
CA LYS A 223 20.82 12.98 -7.55
C LYS A 223 20.70 13.38 -9.02
N GLU A 224 21.58 12.88 -9.87
CA GLU A 224 21.50 13.14 -11.31
C GLU A 224 20.24 12.54 -11.93
N LEU A 225 19.86 11.33 -11.54
CA LEU A 225 18.62 10.70 -12.00
C LEU A 225 17.40 11.55 -11.63
N VAL A 226 17.30 11.98 -10.35
CA VAL A 226 16.20 12.81 -9.89
C VAL A 226 16.15 14.14 -10.63
N ARG A 227 17.29 14.82 -10.75
CA ARG A 227 17.38 16.08 -11.50
C ARG A 227 16.89 15.94 -12.93
N ARG A 228 17.34 14.91 -13.64
CA ARG A 228 16.96 14.64 -15.04
C ARG A 228 15.47 14.25 -15.15
N ALA A 229 14.95 13.48 -14.21
CA ALA A 229 13.52 13.16 -14.17
C ALA A 229 12.67 14.41 -13.98
N HIS A 230 13.07 15.31 -13.07
CA HIS A 230 12.39 16.58 -12.83
C HIS A 230 12.41 17.50 -14.08
N GLU A 231 13.53 17.56 -14.81
CA GLU A 231 13.62 18.31 -16.08
C GLU A 231 12.62 17.82 -17.13
N LEU A 232 12.28 16.53 -17.11
CA LEU A 232 11.26 15.92 -17.94
C LEU A 232 9.83 16.01 -17.35
N GLY A 233 9.67 16.69 -16.22
CA GLY A 233 8.39 16.82 -15.51
C GLY A 233 7.90 15.51 -14.89
N MET A 234 8.83 14.62 -14.50
CA MET A 234 8.55 13.37 -13.78
C MET A 234 8.99 13.49 -12.33
N TYR A 235 8.25 12.87 -11.42
CA TYR A 235 8.61 12.71 -10.00
C TYR A 235 9.34 11.38 -9.78
N VAL A 236 10.11 11.29 -8.70
CA VAL A 236 10.83 10.06 -8.32
C VAL A 236 10.41 9.60 -6.94
N ILE A 237 10.08 8.32 -6.83
CA ILE A 237 9.78 7.63 -5.58
C ILE A 237 10.83 6.55 -5.35
N LEU A 238 11.40 6.50 -4.13
CA LEU A 238 12.21 5.38 -3.67
C LEU A 238 11.41 4.44 -2.79
N ASP A 239 11.63 3.14 -2.95
CA ASP A 239 11.06 2.12 -2.08
C ASP A 239 11.74 2.14 -0.70
N GLY A 240 10.97 2.42 0.34
CA GLY A 240 11.42 2.43 1.72
C GLY A 240 11.12 1.10 2.41
N VAL A 241 12.09 0.23 2.56
CA VAL A 241 11.95 -1.05 3.25
C VAL A 241 11.97 -0.82 4.77
N PHE A 242 10.86 -0.32 5.33
CA PHE A 242 10.80 0.11 6.74
C PHE A 242 10.16 -0.93 7.68
N ASN A 243 9.67 -2.05 7.15
CA ASN A 243 9.06 -3.12 7.95
C ASN A 243 10.08 -4.01 8.66
N HIS A 244 11.26 -4.19 8.07
CA HIS A 244 12.32 -5.10 8.51
C HIS A 244 13.68 -4.60 8.04
N THR A 245 14.74 -5.16 8.61
CA THR A 245 16.12 -4.95 8.15
C THR A 245 16.68 -6.27 7.62
N SER A 246 17.89 -6.26 7.06
CA SER A 246 18.66 -7.48 6.93
C SER A 246 19.21 -7.93 8.28
N VAL A 247 19.60 -9.21 8.37
CA VAL A 247 20.37 -9.71 9.52
C VAL A 247 21.74 -9.03 9.65
N ASN A 248 22.28 -8.44 8.56
CA ASN A 248 23.56 -7.74 8.57
C ASN A 248 23.46 -6.27 9.00
N PHE A 249 22.26 -5.75 9.14
CA PHE A 249 22.05 -4.39 9.62
C PHE A 249 22.69 -4.18 11.00
N PHE A 250 23.34 -3.05 11.22
CA PHE A 250 24.16 -2.80 12.39
C PHE A 250 23.47 -3.10 13.72
N ALA A 251 22.20 -2.73 13.86
CA ALA A 251 21.45 -2.92 15.09
C ALA A 251 21.17 -4.41 15.35
N PHE A 252 20.85 -5.20 14.31
CA PHE A 252 20.63 -6.62 14.48
C PHE A 252 21.94 -7.37 14.73
N GLN A 253 23.04 -6.95 14.13
CA GLN A 253 24.39 -7.50 14.41
C GLN A 253 24.79 -7.23 15.87
N ASP A 254 24.49 -6.07 16.42
CA ASP A 254 24.73 -5.79 17.86
C ASP A 254 23.86 -6.72 18.74
N VAL A 255 22.59 -6.95 18.37
CA VAL A 255 21.72 -7.92 19.07
C VAL A 255 22.30 -9.33 19.03
N LEU A 256 22.77 -9.81 17.87
CA LEU A 256 23.40 -11.13 17.75
C LEU A 256 24.67 -11.26 18.59
N THR A 257 25.43 -10.17 18.73
CA THR A 257 26.71 -10.15 19.45
C THR A 257 26.50 -10.02 20.96
N ARG A 258 25.64 -9.09 21.40
CA ARG A 258 25.47 -8.72 22.81
C ARG A 258 24.25 -9.38 23.46
N GLN A 259 23.37 -9.99 22.66
CA GLN A 259 22.17 -10.66 23.14
C GLN A 259 21.32 -9.74 24.04
N GLY A 260 20.92 -10.18 25.22
CA GLY A 260 20.16 -9.41 26.20
C GLY A 260 20.84 -8.11 26.68
N GLY A 261 22.13 -7.91 26.40
CA GLY A 261 22.88 -6.68 26.69
C GLY A 261 22.89 -5.65 25.57
N SER A 262 22.23 -5.93 24.43
CA SER A 262 22.16 -5.01 23.30
C SER A 262 21.20 -3.84 23.57
N ALA A 263 21.62 -2.63 23.25
CA ALA A 263 20.75 -1.45 23.27
C ALA A 263 19.68 -1.49 22.16
N TYR A 264 19.80 -2.38 21.19
CA TYR A 264 18.90 -2.52 20.05
C TYR A 264 17.98 -3.74 20.16
N LEU A 265 17.98 -4.47 21.30
CA LEU A 265 17.18 -5.67 21.45
C LEU A 265 15.69 -5.39 21.20
N ASP A 266 15.18 -4.29 21.76
CA ASP A 266 13.77 -3.87 21.65
C ASP A 266 13.43 -3.21 20.29
N TRP A 267 14.42 -3.05 19.40
CA TRP A 267 14.16 -2.67 17.99
C TRP A 267 13.58 -3.81 17.18
N TYR A 268 13.61 -5.01 17.75
CA TYR A 268 13.09 -6.24 17.14
C TYR A 268 12.11 -6.93 18.08
N TYR A 269 11.61 -8.07 17.67
CA TYR A 269 10.70 -8.91 18.45
C TYR A 269 11.37 -10.25 18.78
N PRO A 270 12.31 -10.29 19.74
CA PRO A 270 12.92 -11.53 20.18
C PRO A 270 11.86 -12.42 20.87
N ARG A 271 11.96 -13.74 20.68
CA ARG A 271 11.11 -14.74 21.36
C ARG A 271 11.87 -15.47 22.45
N GLU A 272 13.14 -15.72 22.21
CA GLU A 272 14.04 -16.40 23.13
C GLU A 272 15.48 -15.92 22.95
N LEU A 273 16.31 -16.12 23.93
CA LEU A 273 17.76 -15.86 23.91
C LEU A 273 18.52 -17.14 24.20
N PRO A 274 19.71 -17.37 23.62
CA PRO A 274 20.41 -16.47 22.70
C PRO A 274 19.84 -16.51 21.29
N LEU A 275 19.76 -15.32 20.66
CA LEU A 275 19.38 -15.21 19.25
C LEU A 275 20.52 -15.69 18.33
N LYS A 276 20.13 -16.33 17.23
CA LYS A 276 21.01 -16.68 16.11
C LYS A 276 20.39 -16.19 14.82
N ALA A 277 21.22 -15.79 13.87
CA ALA A 277 20.74 -15.50 12.52
C ALA A 277 20.20 -16.78 11.89
N GLU A 278 18.97 -16.74 11.40
CA GLU A 278 18.29 -17.87 10.79
C GLU A 278 17.96 -17.57 9.34
N ARG A 279 17.94 -18.61 8.50
CA ARG A 279 17.41 -18.55 7.14
C ARG A 279 16.11 -19.34 7.08
N GLY A 280 15.16 -18.86 6.28
CA GLY A 280 13.83 -19.49 6.22
C GLY A 280 12.98 -19.17 7.45
N ILE A 281 12.22 -20.14 7.96
CA ILE A 281 11.33 -19.94 9.12
C ILE A 281 12.16 -19.73 10.37
N THR A 282 11.90 -18.62 11.09
CA THR A 282 12.59 -18.32 12.34
C THR A 282 11.77 -18.75 13.56
N HIS A 283 12.47 -19.21 14.61
CA HIS A 283 11.90 -19.51 15.91
C HIS A 283 12.32 -18.49 16.98
N GLY A 284 13.51 -17.92 16.86
CA GLY A 284 14.09 -17.02 17.86
C GLY A 284 13.56 -15.57 17.81
N TYR A 285 13.04 -15.11 16.71
CA TYR A 285 12.52 -13.73 16.51
C TYR A 285 11.43 -13.65 15.43
N LYS A 286 10.70 -12.54 15.38
CA LYS A 286 9.79 -12.27 14.25
C LYS A 286 10.59 -11.80 13.03
N ALA A 287 10.21 -12.30 11.86
CA ALA A 287 10.75 -11.88 10.57
C ALA A 287 9.64 -11.51 9.59
N PHE A 288 10.02 -11.03 8.42
CA PHE A 288 9.11 -10.78 7.31
C PHE A 288 8.68 -12.13 6.68
N GLY A 289 7.42 -12.47 6.83
CA GLY A 289 6.89 -13.74 6.34
C GLY A 289 7.68 -14.94 6.92
N TYR A 290 8.27 -15.72 6.01
CA TYR A 290 9.09 -16.90 6.31
C TYR A 290 10.60 -16.68 6.13
N TYR A 291 11.03 -15.41 5.97
CA TYR A 291 12.40 -15.04 5.63
C TYR A 291 13.17 -14.59 6.87
N GLY A 292 13.84 -15.52 7.54
CA GLY A 292 14.59 -15.25 8.75
C GLY A 292 15.75 -14.27 8.61
N ASP A 293 16.28 -14.12 7.42
CA ASP A 293 17.27 -13.11 7.06
C ASP A 293 16.72 -11.67 7.01
N MET A 294 15.39 -11.50 7.22
CA MET A 294 14.71 -10.21 7.28
C MET A 294 14.02 -9.97 8.63
N PRO A 295 14.76 -9.74 9.73
CA PRO A 295 14.20 -9.52 11.06
C PRO A 295 13.29 -8.29 11.09
N LYS A 296 12.07 -8.47 11.62
CA LYS A 296 11.04 -7.44 11.67
C LYS A 296 11.39 -6.33 12.65
N LEU A 297 11.36 -5.06 12.20
CA LEU A 297 11.50 -3.90 13.06
C LEU A 297 10.27 -3.69 13.95
N ASN A 298 10.53 -3.30 15.18
CA ASN A 298 9.54 -2.85 16.14
C ASN A 298 9.41 -1.32 16.09
N LEU A 299 8.55 -0.82 15.21
CA LEU A 299 8.31 0.62 15.07
C LEU A 299 7.46 1.21 16.22
N GLN A 300 7.03 0.41 17.20
CA GLN A 300 6.50 0.91 18.47
C GLN A 300 7.64 1.37 19.39
N ASN A 301 8.86 0.88 19.19
CA ASN A 301 10.05 1.42 19.84
C ASN A 301 10.40 2.77 19.23
N ARG A 302 10.39 3.81 20.05
CA ARG A 302 10.57 5.19 19.60
C ARG A 302 11.92 5.40 18.89
N ALA A 303 13.01 4.82 19.40
CA ALA A 303 14.33 4.98 18.80
C ALA A 303 14.43 4.31 17.43
N ALA A 304 13.80 3.12 17.23
CA ALA A 304 13.72 2.47 15.93
C ALA A 304 12.90 3.30 14.95
N ALA A 305 11.74 3.82 15.39
CA ALA A 305 10.90 4.68 14.57
C ALA A 305 11.63 5.97 14.16
N ASP A 306 12.29 6.64 15.10
CA ASP A 306 13.04 7.88 14.84
C ASP A 306 14.20 7.65 13.86
N TYR A 307 14.88 6.50 13.95
CA TYR A 307 15.91 6.13 12.99
C TYR A 307 15.32 6.04 11.56
N ILE A 308 14.24 5.31 11.39
CA ILE A 308 13.59 5.14 10.08
C ILE A 308 13.04 6.47 9.53
N ILE A 309 12.44 7.29 10.38
CA ILE A 309 11.99 8.64 9.99
C ILE A 309 13.18 9.49 9.54
N SER A 310 14.33 9.40 10.23
CA SER A 310 15.52 10.14 9.86
C SER A 310 16.11 9.70 8.52
N VAL A 311 16.04 8.39 8.20
CA VAL A 311 16.40 7.84 6.88
C VAL A 311 15.52 8.44 5.79
N ALA A 312 14.19 8.38 5.95
CA ALA A 312 13.26 8.92 4.97
C ALA A 312 13.51 10.43 4.74
N ALA A 313 13.62 11.20 5.84
CA ALA A 313 13.90 12.62 5.79
C ALA A 313 15.27 12.95 5.15
N TYR A 314 16.27 12.09 5.33
CA TYR A 314 17.59 12.25 4.71
C TYR A 314 17.48 12.16 3.17
N TRP A 315 16.87 11.11 2.63
CA TRP A 315 16.77 10.93 1.19
C TRP A 315 15.92 12.00 0.50
N ILE A 316 14.83 12.44 1.15
CA ILE A 316 14.03 13.57 0.65
C ILE A 316 14.90 14.84 0.55
N ARG A 317 15.63 15.19 1.61
CA ARG A 317 16.43 16.42 1.65
C ARG A 317 17.67 16.37 0.75
N GLU A 318 18.33 15.21 0.69
CA GLU A 318 19.57 15.06 -0.06
C GLU A 318 19.37 14.91 -1.57
N CYS A 319 18.25 14.27 -1.99
CA CYS A 319 18.04 13.88 -3.36
C CYS A 319 16.78 14.48 -4.00
N ASP A 320 15.97 15.23 -3.24
CA ASP A 320 14.74 15.86 -3.74
C ASP A 320 13.74 14.86 -4.35
N ILE A 321 13.64 13.68 -3.71
CA ILE A 321 12.68 12.64 -4.13
C ILE A 321 11.27 13.00 -3.67
#